data_45212ddcb5c1673bb4487a2a6d609259
#
_entry.id   45212ddcb5c1673bb4487a2a6d609259
#
_cell.length_a   1.000
_cell.length_b   1.000
_cell.length_c   1.000
_cell.angle_alpha   90.00
_cell.angle_beta   90.00
_cell.angle_gamma   90.00
#
_symmetry.space_group_name_H-M   'P 1'
#
loop_
_entity.id
_entity.type
_entity.pdbx_description
1 polymer ?
#
loop_
_entity_poly.entity_id
_entity_poly.type
_entity_poly.pdbx_seq_one_letter_code
_entity_poly.pdbx_strand_id
1 'polypeptide(L)'
;MLCIYLFILVYGVMFLVIEQLFILGNGFDMAHRLPTGYEDFVDYIKREDAPDDEKILLDFLIHYIGEPFYDGDFLWKDFENKLGEADFSQDISNTEYREDQLYDDADKDSDYYAYQAIAPLSTIKHIAASLPYIFERWIRTVDIDKAKPIENFRRLIRQNQATFLTFNYTKTLEEIYRESHVKHIHGAIDGEKILVGHGNHLDRVHTYEKDKMNPLTELSSIDDINYTLRSVDAAYNSWSKDIKQNIIKNAGYFASLKAYDIKEVYSFGFSYNDIDMPYIKIIIDGLKNPCNIKWIFSDYNEDANQRYERVLRKNNFKGIFARFHSSDD
;
A
#
# COMPACT_ATOMS: atom_id res chain seq x y z
N MET A 1 -30.19 -34.05 -3.39
CA MET A 1 -30.21 -32.81 -4.15
C MET A 1 -31.58 -32.13 -4.15
N LEU A 2 -32.70 -32.85 -4.40
CA LEU A 2 -34.05 -32.24 -4.38
C LEU A 2 -34.51 -31.70 -3.02
N CYS A 3 -34.13 -32.32 -1.89
CA CYS A 3 -34.52 -31.87 -0.56
C CYS A 3 -33.87 -30.55 -0.14
N ILE A 4 -32.68 -30.22 -0.61
CA ILE A 4 -32.01 -28.96 -0.31
C ILE A 4 -32.64 -27.81 -1.07
N TYR A 5 -33.03 -28.04 -2.33
CA TYR A 5 -33.76 -27.07 -3.15
C TYR A 5 -35.15 -26.74 -2.56
N LEU A 6 -35.84 -27.73 -1.99
CA LEU A 6 -37.16 -27.51 -1.36
C LEU A 6 -37.03 -26.69 -0.06
N PHE A 7 -35.96 -26.88 0.70
CA PHE A 7 -35.70 -26.13 1.95
C PHE A 7 -35.38 -24.64 1.68
N ILE A 8 -34.67 -24.36 0.58
CA ILE A 8 -34.35 -23.00 0.12
C ILE A 8 -35.61 -22.24 -0.31
N LEU A 9 -36.56 -22.92 -0.94
CA LEU A 9 -37.84 -22.32 -1.38
C LEU A 9 -38.80 -21.99 -0.22
N VAL A 10 -38.72 -22.70 0.91
CA VAL A 10 -39.64 -22.51 2.05
C VAL A 10 -39.23 -21.36 2.97
N TYR A 11 -37.92 -21.02 3.05
CA TYR A 11 -37.43 -19.98 3.96
C TYR A 11 -36.91 -18.72 3.29
N GLY A 12 -36.89 -18.62 1.97
CA GLY A 12 -36.52 -17.42 1.23
C GLY A 12 -35.08 -16.91 1.48
N VAL A 13 -34.23 -17.70 2.12
CA VAL A 13 -32.82 -17.38 2.35
C VAL A 13 -31.99 -17.99 1.25
N MET A 14 -31.73 -17.21 0.22
CA MET A 14 -30.75 -17.56 -0.79
C MET A 14 -29.35 -17.41 -0.18
N PHE A 15 -28.73 -18.50 0.24
CA PHE A 15 -27.33 -18.47 0.63
C PHE A 15 -26.49 -18.15 -0.60
N LEU A 16 -25.80 -17.01 -0.56
CA LEU A 16 -24.83 -16.64 -1.58
C LEU A 16 -23.67 -17.66 -1.52
N VAL A 17 -23.54 -18.50 -2.51
CA VAL A 17 -22.43 -19.48 -2.59
C VAL A 17 -21.28 -18.82 -3.30
N ILE A 18 -20.32 -18.24 -2.54
CA ILE A 18 -19.11 -17.66 -3.09
C ILE A 18 -18.09 -18.77 -3.32
N GLU A 19 -17.70 -18.96 -4.58
CA GLU A 19 -16.73 -19.97 -5.01
C GLU A 19 -15.50 -19.37 -5.69
N GLN A 20 -15.57 -18.09 -6.10
CA GLN A 20 -14.48 -17.39 -6.76
C GLN A 20 -13.97 -16.23 -5.89
N LEU A 21 -12.66 -16.12 -5.76
CA LEU A 21 -11.98 -14.96 -5.22
C LEU A 21 -11.11 -14.33 -6.31
N PHE A 22 -11.31 -13.06 -6.58
CA PHE A 22 -10.45 -12.28 -7.46
C PHE A 22 -9.52 -11.41 -6.63
N ILE A 23 -8.21 -11.52 -6.88
CA ILE A 23 -7.14 -10.71 -6.29
C ILE A 23 -6.62 -9.79 -7.38
N LEU A 24 -6.83 -8.50 -7.25
CA LEU A 24 -6.54 -7.51 -8.27
C LEU A 24 -5.54 -6.49 -7.76
N GLY A 25 -4.55 -6.20 -8.58
CA GLY A 25 -3.55 -5.16 -8.35
C GLY A 25 -3.51 -4.16 -9.50
N ASN A 26 -2.58 -3.22 -9.46
CA ASN A 26 -2.50 -2.10 -10.38
C ASN A 26 -2.49 -2.49 -11.87
N GLY A 27 -1.91 -3.63 -12.21
CA GLY A 27 -1.93 -4.13 -13.60
C GLY A 27 -3.34 -4.39 -14.14
N PHE A 28 -4.35 -4.55 -13.27
CA PHE A 28 -5.75 -4.61 -13.69
C PHE A 28 -6.23 -3.26 -14.25
N ASP A 29 -5.95 -2.16 -13.55
CA ASP A 29 -6.29 -0.82 -14.01
C ASP A 29 -5.53 -0.45 -15.28
N MET A 30 -4.24 -0.78 -15.33
CA MET A 30 -3.40 -0.55 -16.52
C MET A 30 -3.91 -1.33 -17.75
N ALA A 31 -4.42 -2.55 -17.56
CA ALA A 31 -5.06 -3.31 -18.64
C ALA A 31 -6.32 -2.61 -19.19
N HIS A 32 -6.99 -1.81 -18.37
CA HIS A 32 -8.10 -0.92 -18.78
C HIS A 32 -7.62 0.41 -19.33
N ARG A 33 -6.31 0.58 -19.53
CA ARG A 33 -5.64 1.81 -20.01
C ARG A 33 -5.88 3.01 -19.10
N LEU A 34 -6.08 2.76 -17.80
CA LEU A 34 -6.14 3.82 -16.82
C LEU A 34 -4.72 4.25 -16.43
N PRO A 35 -4.46 5.56 -16.33
CA PRO A 35 -3.16 6.11 -15.97
C PRO A 35 -2.94 5.98 -14.45
N THR A 36 -2.66 4.76 -13.99
CA THR A 36 -2.48 4.41 -12.58
C THR A 36 -1.10 3.83 -12.31
N GLY A 37 -0.20 3.89 -13.29
CA GLY A 37 1.20 3.49 -13.15
C GLY A 37 1.98 4.45 -12.25
N TYR A 38 3.15 3.99 -11.82
CA TYR A 38 4.06 4.83 -11.05
C TYR A 38 4.51 6.08 -11.85
N GLU A 39 4.78 5.90 -13.13
CA GLU A 39 5.17 7.00 -14.03
C GLU A 39 4.07 8.06 -14.12
N ASP A 40 2.80 7.65 -14.17
CA ASP A 40 1.65 8.57 -14.21
C ASP A 40 1.57 9.45 -12.94
N PHE A 41 1.91 8.89 -11.76
CA PHE A 41 2.00 9.67 -10.53
C PHE A 41 3.16 10.67 -10.58
N VAL A 42 4.31 10.24 -11.05
CA VAL A 42 5.49 11.10 -11.20
C VAL A 42 5.21 12.24 -12.16
N ASP A 43 4.60 11.95 -13.31
CA ASP A 43 4.19 12.97 -14.29
C ASP A 43 3.19 13.96 -13.68
N TYR A 44 2.26 13.45 -12.86
CA TYR A 44 1.31 14.29 -12.15
C TYR A 44 1.99 15.30 -11.22
N ILE A 45 2.95 14.90 -10.39
CA ILE A 45 3.63 15.80 -9.46
C ILE A 45 4.68 16.70 -10.14
N LYS A 46 5.14 16.33 -11.34
CA LYS A 46 6.13 17.09 -12.13
C LYS A 46 5.52 18.10 -13.09
N ARG A 47 4.21 18.11 -13.28
CA ARG A 47 3.59 19.01 -14.24
C ARG A 47 3.90 20.49 -13.95
N GLU A 48 3.98 21.32 -14.98
CA GLU A 48 4.38 22.74 -14.86
C GLU A 48 3.47 23.54 -13.92
N ASP A 49 2.17 23.26 -13.95
CA ASP A 49 1.14 23.91 -13.15
C ASP A 49 0.91 23.23 -11.78
N ALA A 50 1.79 22.32 -11.37
CA ALA A 50 1.69 21.66 -10.07
C ALA A 50 1.70 22.70 -8.93
N PRO A 51 0.82 22.57 -7.93
CA PRO A 51 0.85 23.39 -6.72
C PRO A 51 2.18 23.25 -5.96
N ASP A 52 2.50 24.25 -5.14
CA ASP A 52 3.77 24.27 -4.40
C ASP A 52 3.97 23.08 -3.48
N ASP A 53 2.91 22.55 -2.86
CA ASP A 53 2.99 21.37 -1.99
C ASP A 53 3.37 20.09 -2.75
N GLU A 54 2.99 19.97 -4.02
CA GLU A 54 3.40 18.85 -4.89
C GLU A 54 4.86 18.99 -5.33
N LYS A 55 5.30 20.20 -5.68
CA LYS A 55 6.71 20.49 -5.99
C LYS A 55 7.62 20.23 -4.80
N ILE A 56 7.22 20.67 -3.62
CA ILE A 56 7.95 20.43 -2.37
C ILE A 56 8.03 18.92 -2.08
N LEU A 57 6.93 18.17 -2.27
CA LEU A 57 6.95 16.72 -2.12
C LEU A 57 7.90 16.06 -3.13
N LEU A 58 7.90 16.51 -4.38
CA LEU A 58 8.79 15.98 -5.40
C LEU A 58 10.27 16.15 -5.02
N ASP A 59 10.67 17.37 -4.65
CA ASP A 59 12.04 17.68 -4.22
C ASP A 59 12.43 16.83 -3.00
N PHE A 60 11.51 16.65 -2.08
CA PHE A 60 11.69 15.83 -0.90
C PHE A 60 11.88 14.34 -1.23
N LEU A 61 11.06 13.79 -2.12
CA LEU A 61 11.21 12.41 -2.60
C LEU A 61 12.55 12.20 -3.32
N ILE A 62 12.95 13.14 -4.18
CA ILE A 62 14.26 13.09 -4.86
C ILE A 62 15.40 13.08 -3.84
N HIS A 63 15.31 13.90 -2.81
CA HIS A 63 16.35 14.02 -1.78
C HIS A 63 16.54 12.70 -0.98
N TYR A 64 15.44 12.08 -0.51
CA TYR A 64 15.52 10.93 0.41
C TYR A 64 15.54 9.56 -0.27
N ILE A 65 14.93 9.43 -1.44
CA ILE A 65 14.85 8.14 -2.15
C ILE A 65 15.60 8.12 -3.48
N GLY A 66 16.23 9.25 -3.82
CA GLY A 66 17.05 9.39 -5.03
C GLY A 66 16.24 9.69 -6.29
N GLU A 67 16.92 9.86 -7.41
CA GLU A 67 16.32 10.00 -8.74
C GLU A 67 16.17 8.65 -9.46
N PRO A 68 15.28 7.76 -9.04
CA PRO A 68 14.99 6.55 -9.79
C PRO A 68 13.85 6.79 -10.80
N PHE A 69 13.38 8.03 -10.90
CA PHE A 69 12.17 8.42 -11.62
C PHE A 69 12.27 8.34 -13.15
N TYR A 70 13.38 7.84 -13.70
CA TYR A 70 13.64 7.89 -15.14
C TYR A 70 13.99 6.56 -15.79
N ASP A 71 14.11 5.48 -15.01
CA ASP A 71 14.35 4.17 -15.59
C ASP A 71 13.02 3.50 -15.88
N GLY A 72 12.65 3.36 -17.15
CA GLY A 72 11.31 2.95 -17.60
C GLY A 72 10.80 1.58 -17.12
N ASP A 73 11.57 0.90 -16.27
CA ASP A 73 11.19 -0.35 -15.62
C ASP A 73 10.83 -0.18 -14.12
N PHE A 74 10.78 1.07 -13.61
CA PHE A 74 10.49 1.34 -12.20
C PHE A 74 9.01 1.16 -11.89
N LEU A 75 8.68 0.26 -10.98
CA LEU A 75 7.32 -0.11 -10.61
C LEU A 75 6.92 0.43 -9.24
N TRP A 76 5.62 0.42 -8.93
CA TRP A 76 5.10 0.79 -7.62
C TRP A 76 5.81 0.09 -6.46
N LYS A 77 6.11 -1.19 -6.59
CA LYS A 77 6.86 -1.96 -5.57
C LYS A 77 8.23 -1.36 -5.29
N ASP A 78 8.90 -0.83 -6.33
CA ASP A 78 10.24 -0.26 -6.19
C ASP A 78 10.17 1.09 -5.49
N PHE A 79 9.16 1.91 -5.78
CA PHE A 79 8.86 3.13 -5.06
C PHE A 79 8.55 2.86 -3.57
N GLU A 80 7.67 1.91 -3.29
CA GLU A 80 7.33 1.53 -1.91
C GLU A 80 8.54 0.99 -1.14
N ASN A 81 9.40 0.21 -1.78
CA ASN A 81 10.64 -0.27 -1.17
C ASN A 81 11.59 0.90 -0.88
N LYS A 82 11.75 1.82 -1.82
CA LYS A 82 12.59 3.02 -1.65
C LYS A 82 12.11 3.94 -0.53
N LEU A 83 10.80 4.13 -0.38
CA LEU A 83 10.24 4.83 0.79
C LEU A 83 10.66 4.17 2.11
N GLY A 84 10.73 2.83 2.14
CA GLY A 84 11.16 2.05 3.30
C GLY A 84 12.68 2.06 3.54
N GLU A 85 13.46 2.51 2.56
CA GLU A 85 14.92 2.67 2.63
C GLU A 85 15.34 4.12 2.90
N ALA A 86 14.40 5.07 2.99
CA ALA A 86 14.69 6.48 3.22
C ALA A 86 15.53 6.68 4.49
N ASP A 87 16.65 7.39 4.36
CA ASP A 87 17.62 7.62 5.43
C ASP A 87 17.61 9.08 5.88
N PHE A 88 17.12 9.30 7.09
CA PHE A 88 17.09 10.62 7.75
C PHE A 88 18.27 10.83 8.71
N SER A 89 19.26 9.95 8.73
CA SER A 89 20.38 9.99 9.68
C SER A 89 21.21 11.28 9.57
N GLN A 90 21.35 11.81 8.36
CA GLN A 90 22.09 13.04 8.12
C GLN A 90 21.40 14.27 8.73
N ASP A 91 20.06 14.31 8.68
CA ASP A 91 19.28 15.40 9.27
C ASP A 91 19.34 15.35 10.79
N ILE A 92 19.31 14.15 11.37
CA ILE A 92 19.51 13.93 12.81
C ILE A 92 20.90 14.43 13.22
N SER A 93 21.96 13.98 12.55
CA SER A 93 23.33 14.39 12.84
C SER A 93 23.57 15.89 12.66
N ASN A 94 22.97 16.49 11.64
CA ASN A 94 23.07 17.95 11.43
C ASN A 94 22.36 18.74 12.53
N THR A 95 21.29 18.19 13.10
CA THR A 95 20.57 18.81 14.22
C THR A 95 21.41 18.72 15.49
N GLU A 96 21.97 17.56 15.82
CA GLU A 96 22.88 17.35 16.93
C GLU A 96 24.10 18.29 16.84
N TYR A 97 24.73 18.41 15.66
CA TYR A 97 25.86 19.30 15.44
C TYR A 97 25.50 20.78 15.62
N ARG A 98 24.33 21.22 15.22
CA ARG A 98 23.85 22.61 15.40
C ARG A 98 23.56 22.89 16.87
N GLU A 99 23.00 21.94 17.59
CA GLU A 99 22.78 22.06 19.04
C GLU A 99 24.09 22.21 19.77
N ASP A 100 25.11 21.39 19.49
CA ASP A 100 26.44 21.51 20.12
C ASP A 100 27.10 22.89 19.91
N GLN A 101 26.96 23.45 18.69
CA GLN A 101 27.50 24.81 18.41
C GLN A 101 26.73 25.94 19.12
N LEU A 102 25.46 25.75 19.41
CA LEU A 102 24.62 26.76 20.04
C LEU A 102 24.85 26.85 21.56
N TYR A 103 25.27 25.73 22.18
CA TYR A 103 25.60 25.71 23.62
C TYR A 103 26.98 26.29 23.96
N ASP A 104 27.92 26.38 23.00
CA ASP A 104 29.21 26.98 23.19
C ASP A 104 29.15 28.52 23.34
N ASP A 105 28.03 29.16 22.97
CA ASP A 105 27.80 30.60 23.05
C ASP A 105 26.86 30.94 24.23
N ALA A 106 27.38 30.93 25.45
CA ALA A 106 26.64 31.01 26.71
C ALA A 106 25.78 32.28 26.95
N ASP A 107 25.70 33.20 25.98
CA ASP A 107 25.00 34.50 26.09
C ASP A 107 23.72 34.59 25.22
N LYS A 108 23.25 33.49 24.61
CA LYS A 108 22.10 33.50 23.68
C LYS A 108 20.85 32.83 24.26
N ASP A 109 19.71 33.40 23.93
CA ASP A 109 18.38 32.90 24.28
C ASP A 109 18.19 31.47 23.78
N SER A 110 18.41 30.49 24.67
CA SER A 110 18.47 29.05 24.37
C SER A 110 17.22 28.54 23.61
N ASP A 111 16.04 29.07 23.94
CA ASP A 111 14.77 28.65 23.35
C ASP A 111 14.65 29.02 21.86
N TYR A 112 15.20 30.18 21.46
CA TYR A 112 15.17 30.62 20.06
C TYR A 112 16.04 29.72 19.16
N TYR A 113 17.20 29.30 19.64
CA TYR A 113 18.14 28.49 18.87
C TYR A 113 17.72 27.03 18.81
N ALA A 114 17.18 26.48 19.91
CA ALA A 114 16.55 25.16 19.90
C ALA A 114 15.41 25.09 18.86
N TYR A 115 14.58 26.14 18.81
CA TYR A 115 13.52 26.23 17.78
C TYR A 115 14.09 26.24 16.36
N GLN A 116 15.18 26.95 16.10
CA GLN A 116 15.82 27.00 14.78
C GLN A 116 16.44 25.66 14.36
N ALA A 117 16.95 24.88 15.30
CA ALA A 117 17.49 23.55 15.03
C ALA A 117 16.38 22.53 14.70
N ILE A 118 15.24 22.64 15.38
CA ILE A 118 14.11 21.69 15.27
C ILE A 118 13.17 22.03 14.10
N ALA A 119 13.09 23.28 13.69
CA ALA A 119 12.18 23.74 12.62
C ALA A 119 12.30 22.95 11.31
N PRO A 120 13.51 22.57 10.81
CA PRO A 120 13.64 21.73 9.63
C PRO A 120 12.96 20.38 9.75
N LEU A 121 13.00 19.75 10.94
CA LEU A 121 12.46 18.41 11.17
C LEU A 121 10.94 18.39 11.31
N SER A 122 10.34 19.46 11.84
CA SER A 122 8.90 19.63 11.79
C SER A 122 8.41 19.76 10.34
N THR A 123 9.20 20.41 9.47
CA THR A 123 8.95 20.53 8.03
C THR A 123 9.02 19.16 7.34
N ILE A 124 10.05 18.36 7.64
CA ILE A 124 10.20 16.97 7.15
C ILE A 124 8.92 16.17 7.43
N LYS A 125 8.46 16.19 8.69
CA LYS A 125 7.23 15.49 9.09
C LYS A 125 6.01 15.96 8.29
N HIS A 126 5.84 17.25 8.08
CA HIS A 126 4.71 17.80 7.34
C HIS A 126 4.76 17.44 5.86
N ILE A 127 5.93 17.52 5.23
CA ILE A 127 6.10 17.14 3.83
C ILE A 127 5.85 15.63 3.66
N ALA A 128 6.46 14.80 4.50
CA ALA A 128 6.23 13.37 4.46
C ALA A 128 4.74 13.01 4.61
N ALA A 129 4.06 13.67 5.56
CA ALA A 129 2.62 13.46 5.78
C ALA A 129 1.74 13.92 4.61
N SER A 130 2.24 14.73 3.67
CA SER A 130 1.48 15.18 2.49
C SER A 130 1.34 14.11 1.42
N LEU A 131 2.24 13.11 1.34
CA LEU A 131 2.24 12.09 0.31
C LEU A 131 0.87 11.38 0.14
N PRO A 132 0.20 10.86 1.18
CA PRO A 132 -1.09 10.21 1.00
C PRO A 132 -2.18 11.14 0.43
N TYR A 133 -2.15 12.43 0.79
CA TYR A 133 -3.12 13.42 0.30
C TYR A 133 -2.87 13.79 -1.16
N ILE A 134 -1.60 13.99 -1.54
CA ILE A 134 -1.21 14.29 -2.92
C ILE A 134 -1.50 13.06 -3.80
N PHE A 135 -1.21 11.87 -3.31
CA PHE A 135 -1.54 10.62 -3.97
C PHE A 135 -3.05 10.47 -4.19
N GLU A 136 -3.87 10.75 -3.19
CA GLU A 136 -5.33 10.73 -3.32
C GLU A 136 -5.83 11.77 -4.35
N ARG A 137 -5.26 12.99 -4.36
CA ARG A 137 -5.58 14.00 -5.38
C ARG A 137 -5.30 13.49 -6.79
N TRP A 138 -4.15 12.84 -6.99
CA TRP A 138 -3.80 12.26 -8.27
C TRP A 138 -4.80 11.17 -8.69
N ILE A 139 -5.08 10.18 -7.83
CA ILE A 139 -6.02 9.11 -8.16
C ILE A 139 -7.40 9.65 -8.52
N ARG A 140 -7.84 10.77 -7.92
CA ARG A 140 -9.09 11.44 -8.26
C ARG A 140 -9.11 12.05 -9.67
N THR A 141 -7.95 12.22 -10.30
CA THR A 141 -7.87 12.67 -11.69
C THR A 141 -8.06 11.55 -12.72
N VAL A 142 -8.02 10.30 -12.28
CA VAL A 142 -8.17 9.13 -13.14
C VAL A 142 -9.63 9.02 -13.60
N ASP A 143 -9.84 9.19 -14.90
CA ASP A 143 -11.14 9.15 -15.54
C ASP A 143 -11.53 7.71 -15.89
N ILE A 144 -12.24 7.04 -14.97
CA ILE A 144 -12.67 5.64 -15.12
C ILE A 144 -13.70 5.50 -16.26
N ASP A 145 -14.50 6.53 -16.55
CA ASP A 145 -15.53 6.48 -17.61
C ASP A 145 -14.95 6.25 -19.00
N LYS A 146 -13.65 6.54 -19.19
CA LYS A 146 -12.93 6.26 -20.44
C LYS A 146 -12.54 4.78 -20.61
N ALA A 147 -12.51 4.03 -19.53
CA ALA A 147 -12.13 2.63 -19.56
C ALA A 147 -13.24 1.76 -20.21
N LYS A 148 -12.80 0.73 -20.94
CA LYS A 148 -13.70 -0.26 -21.50
C LYS A 148 -13.56 -1.58 -20.76
N PRO A 149 -14.66 -2.31 -20.57
CA PRO A 149 -14.58 -3.63 -19.98
C PRO A 149 -13.76 -4.58 -20.86
N ILE A 150 -12.98 -5.43 -20.24
CA ILE A 150 -12.34 -6.58 -20.88
C ILE A 150 -13.37 -7.73 -20.90
N GLU A 151 -13.86 -8.10 -22.08
CA GLU A 151 -14.96 -9.07 -22.20
C GLU A 151 -14.55 -10.46 -21.72
N ASN A 152 -13.30 -10.86 -21.92
CA ASN A 152 -12.81 -12.14 -21.39
C ASN A 152 -12.84 -12.15 -19.86
N PHE A 153 -12.45 -11.05 -19.20
CA PHE A 153 -12.56 -10.94 -17.74
C PHE A 153 -14.03 -10.93 -17.29
N ARG A 154 -14.91 -10.20 -17.99
CA ARG A 154 -16.35 -10.16 -17.69
C ARG A 154 -16.99 -11.55 -17.74
N ARG A 155 -16.58 -12.41 -18.68
CA ARG A 155 -17.08 -13.80 -18.80
C ARG A 155 -16.59 -14.70 -17.67
N LEU A 156 -15.45 -14.40 -17.04
CA LEU A 156 -14.94 -15.15 -15.89
C LEU A 156 -15.76 -14.89 -14.62
N ILE A 157 -16.26 -13.68 -14.46
CA ILE A 157 -17.02 -13.28 -13.28
C ILE A 157 -18.36 -13.99 -13.30
N ARG A 158 -18.59 -14.89 -12.36
CA ARG A 158 -19.89 -15.51 -12.13
C ARG A 158 -20.68 -14.68 -11.12
N GLN A 159 -21.67 -13.96 -11.60
CA GLN A 159 -22.52 -13.12 -10.75
C GLN A 159 -23.03 -13.91 -9.54
N ASN A 160 -22.96 -13.26 -8.38
CA ASN A 160 -23.36 -13.83 -7.07
C ASN A 160 -22.51 -15.04 -6.60
N GLN A 161 -21.39 -15.37 -7.27
CA GLN A 161 -20.46 -16.41 -6.84
C GLN A 161 -19.02 -15.89 -6.70
N ALA A 162 -18.79 -14.62 -6.97
CA ALA A 162 -17.48 -13.98 -6.88
C ALA A 162 -17.41 -12.99 -5.71
N THR A 163 -16.24 -12.90 -5.12
CA THR A 163 -15.83 -11.80 -4.21
C THR A 163 -14.49 -11.26 -4.67
N PHE A 164 -14.26 -10.00 -4.40
CA PHE A 164 -13.09 -9.28 -4.90
C PHE A 164 -12.27 -8.71 -3.76
N LEU A 165 -10.96 -8.94 -3.81
CA LEU A 165 -9.97 -8.24 -3.02
C LEU A 165 -9.11 -7.43 -3.98
N THR A 166 -9.19 -6.14 -3.90
CA THR A 166 -8.38 -5.25 -4.73
C THR A 166 -7.39 -4.45 -3.89
N PHE A 167 -6.19 -4.29 -4.44
CA PHE A 167 -5.14 -3.42 -3.93
C PHE A 167 -5.16 -2.05 -4.61
N ASN A 168 -6.07 -1.87 -5.59
CA ASN A 168 -6.25 -0.63 -6.32
C ASN A 168 -7.08 0.37 -5.53
N TYR A 169 -6.83 1.63 -5.77
CA TYR A 169 -7.52 2.75 -5.13
C TYR A 169 -8.72 3.26 -5.94
N THR A 170 -8.82 2.84 -7.20
CA THR A 170 -9.88 3.17 -8.15
C THR A 170 -11.09 2.27 -7.95
N LYS A 171 -12.26 2.71 -8.39
CA LYS A 171 -13.51 1.94 -8.37
C LYS A 171 -13.80 1.26 -9.73
N THR A 172 -12.77 0.79 -10.42
CA THR A 172 -12.87 0.19 -11.76
C THR A 172 -13.84 -1.01 -11.78
N LEU A 173 -13.80 -1.86 -10.74
CA LEU A 173 -14.73 -3.00 -10.65
C LEU A 173 -16.17 -2.57 -10.51
N GLU A 174 -16.45 -1.63 -9.64
CA GLU A 174 -17.79 -1.13 -9.35
C GLU A 174 -18.36 -0.39 -10.55
N GLU A 175 -17.56 0.43 -11.21
CA GLU A 175 -18.03 1.30 -12.28
C GLU A 175 -18.13 0.60 -13.63
N ILE A 176 -17.12 -0.22 -13.98
CA ILE A 176 -17.06 -0.90 -15.28
C ILE A 176 -17.83 -2.23 -15.28
N TYR A 177 -17.73 -3.01 -14.18
CA TYR A 177 -18.31 -4.34 -14.10
C TYR A 177 -19.56 -4.42 -13.22
N ARG A 178 -19.90 -3.33 -12.52
CA ARG A 178 -21.07 -3.22 -11.62
C ARG A 178 -21.00 -4.22 -10.47
N GLU A 179 -19.79 -4.53 -10.01
CA GLU A 179 -19.57 -5.43 -8.89
C GLU A 179 -19.76 -4.70 -7.55
N SER A 180 -20.34 -5.37 -6.57
CA SER A 180 -20.66 -4.79 -5.26
C SER A 180 -19.97 -5.46 -4.09
N HIS A 181 -19.42 -6.67 -4.27
CA HIS A 181 -18.70 -7.40 -3.24
C HIS A 181 -17.19 -7.19 -3.35
N VAL A 182 -16.78 -5.89 -3.40
CA VAL A 182 -15.41 -5.47 -3.58
C VAL A 182 -14.84 -4.99 -2.25
N LYS A 183 -13.70 -5.56 -1.86
CA LYS A 183 -12.91 -5.08 -0.72
C LYS A 183 -11.64 -4.40 -1.22
N HIS A 184 -11.56 -3.10 -1.02
CA HIS A 184 -10.34 -2.32 -1.19
C HIS A 184 -9.50 -2.43 0.08
N ILE A 185 -8.44 -3.22 0.06
CA ILE A 185 -7.65 -3.49 1.26
C ILE A 185 -6.80 -2.27 1.68
N HIS A 186 -6.41 -1.45 0.72
CA HIS A 186 -5.65 -0.22 0.94
C HIS A 186 -6.51 1.05 0.90
N GLY A 187 -7.84 0.90 0.98
CA GLY A 187 -8.78 2.01 0.82
C GLY A 187 -9.05 2.34 -0.64
N ALA A 188 -10.00 3.24 -0.88
CA ALA A 188 -10.41 3.69 -2.21
C ALA A 188 -10.81 5.16 -2.18
N ILE A 189 -10.82 5.80 -3.36
CA ILE A 189 -11.42 7.14 -3.53
C ILE A 189 -12.89 7.10 -3.11
N ASP A 190 -13.33 8.16 -2.40
CA ASP A 190 -14.69 8.27 -1.86
C ASP A 190 -15.11 7.14 -0.90
N GLY A 191 -14.13 6.50 -0.28
CA GLY A 191 -14.32 5.39 0.64
C GLY A 191 -13.45 5.49 1.90
N GLU A 192 -12.78 4.39 2.23
CA GLU A 192 -11.85 4.34 3.34
C GLU A 192 -10.56 5.10 3.02
N LYS A 193 -9.89 5.62 4.07
CA LYS A 193 -8.60 6.30 3.94
C LYS A 193 -7.60 5.46 3.14
N ILE A 194 -6.97 6.09 2.17
CA ILE A 194 -5.93 5.51 1.33
C ILE A 194 -4.67 5.21 2.15
N LEU A 195 -4.13 4.00 1.98
CA LEU A 195 -2.87 3.55 2.54
C LEU A 195 -1.84 3.40 1.43
N VAL A 196 -0.92 4.34 1.33
CA VAL A 196 0.21 4.32 0.39
C VAL A 196 1.52 4.36 1.15
N GLY A 197 2.52 3.61 0.68
CA GLY A 197 3.85 3.62 1.27
C GLY A 197 4.45 2.23 1.49
N HIS A 198 5.54 2.17 2.28
CA HIS A 198 6.28 0.95 2.56
C HIS A 198 5.64 0.08 3.66
N GLY A 199 6.13 -1.17 3.79
CA GLY A 199 5.65 -2.13 4.79
C GLY A 199 6.36 -2.10 6.15
N ASN A 200 7.39 -1.26 6.31
CA ASN A 200 8.26 -1.23 7.49
C ASN A 200 7.76 -0.23 8.54
N HIS A 201 6.59 -0.50 9.14
CA HIS A 201 6.08 0.37 10.20
C HIS A 201 6.92 0.23 11.47
N LEU A 202 7.34 1.36 12.06
CA LEU A 202 8.06 1.38 13.31
C LEU A 202 7.08 1.24 14.48
N ASP A 203 7.12 0.08 15.14
CA ASP A 203 6.29 -0.19 16.34
C ASP A 203 6.80 0.58 17.57
N ARG A 204 8.05 1.08 17.55
CA ARG A 204 8.69 1.81 18.63
C ARG A 204 9.28 3.11 18.13
N VAL A 205 9.07 4.17 18.89
CA VAL A 205 9.69 5.46 18.64
C VAL A 205 11.14 5.37 19.10
N HIS A 206 12.07 5.84 18.26
CA HIS A 206 13.47 6.00 18.66
C HIS A 206 13.54 6.97 19.84
N THR A 207 14.33 6.61 20.85
CA THR A 207 14.62 7.46 22.00
C THR A 207 16.10 7.42 22.28
N TYR A 208 16.65 8.57 22.62
CA TYR A 208 18.03 8.66 23.06
C TYR A 208 18.09 8.23 24.52
N GLU A 209 18.97 7.25 24.85
CA GLU A 209 19.15 6.76 26.21
C GLU A 209 20.14 7.67 26.96
N LYS A 210 19.72 8.16 28.12
CA LYS A 210 20.50 9.05 29.00
C LYS A 210 21.90 8.53 29.32
N ASP A 211 22.11 7.22 29.35
CA ASP A 211 23.36 6.59 29.75
C ASP A 211 24.47 6.67 28.66
N LYS A 212 24.12 7.13 27.45
CA LYS A 212 25.09 7.31 26.35
C LYS A 212 25.63 8.77 26.25
N MET A 213 25.15 9.66 27.08
CA MET A 213 25.53 11.06 27.03
C MET A 213 26.70 11.41 27.90
N ASN A 214 27.48 12.43 27.44
CA ASN A 214 28.47 13.09 28.24
C ASN A 214 27.76 13.79 29.42
N PRO A 215 28.22 13.62 30.70
CA PRO A 215 27.57 14.20 31.88
C PRO A 215 27.43 15.73 31.88
N LEU A 216 28.06 16.43 30.92
CA LEU A 216 28.05 17.87 30.77
C LEU A 216 26.91 18.40 29.86
N THR A 217 26.11 17.51 29.24
CA THR A 217 24.98 17.91 28.39
C THR A 217 23.76 18.17 29.28
N GLU A 218 23.17 19.35 29.22
CA GLU A 218 22.01 19.72 30.03
C GLU A 218 20.74 18.97 29.65
N LEU A 219 19.79 18.85 30.59
CA LEU A 219 18.55 18.08 30.46
C LEU A 219 17.66 18.56 29.29
N SER A 220 17.75 19.83 28.88
CA SER A 220 17.01 20.41 27.77
C SER A 220 17.39 19.79 26.43
N SER A 221 18.65 19.51 26.19
CA SER A 221 19.13 18.91 24.93
C SER A 221 18.62 17.50 24.67
N ILE A 222 18.37 16.72 25.74
CA ILE A 222 17.82 15.34 25.61
C ILE A 222 16.36 15.37 25.14
N ASP A 223 15.57 16.29 25.66
CA ASP A 223 14.17 16.42 25.28
C ASP A 223 14.05 16.90 23.82
N ASP A 224 14.96 17.77 23.37
CA ASP A 224 15.02 18.27 22.01
C ASP A 224 15.47 17.18 21.02
N ILE A 225 16.50 16.40 21.36
CA ILE A 225 16.93 15.23 20.57
C ILE A 225 15.78 14.21 20.47
N ASN A 226 15.10 13.91 21.57
CA ASN A 226 13.97 13.00 21.56
C ASN A 226 12.79 13.54 20.74
N TYR A 227 12.54 14.85 20.77
CA TYR A 227 11.54 15.48 19.91
C TYR A 227 11.89 15.32 18.42
N THR A 228 13.16 15.54 18.08
CA THR A 228 13.73 15.36 16.76
C THR A 228 13.53 13.95 16.24
N LEU A 229 13.98 12.95 17.01
CA LEU A 229 13.84 11.53 16.67
C LEU A 229 12.37 11.14 16.47
N ARG A 230 11.47 11.61 17.33
CA ARG A 230 10.02 11.38 17.19
C ARG A 230 9.44 12.00 15.92
N SER A 231 9.96 13.14 15.49
CA SER A 231 9.52 13.82 14.26
C SER A 231 9.96 13.05 13.03
N VAL A 232 11.19 12.52 13.03
CA VAL A 232 11.70 11.63 11.96
C VAL A 232 10.92 10.33 11.91
N ASP A 233 10.71 9.66 13.05
CA ASP A 233 9.90 8.44 13.13
C ASP A 233 8.47 8.68 12.64
N ALA A 234 7.90 9.84 12.98
CA ALA A 234 6.57 10.21 12.51
C ALA A 234 6.55 10.47 10.99
N ALA A 235 7.60 11.05 10.43
CA ALA A 235 7.76 11.21 8.98
C ALA A 235 7.85 9.84 8.30
N TYR A 236 8.73 8.97 8.77
CA TYR A 236 8.89 7.62 8.25
C TYR A 236 7.58 6.81 8.32
N ASN A 237 6.92 6.84 9.47
CA ASN A 237 5.65 6.14 9.66
C ASN A 237 4.49 6.72 8.83
N SER A 238 4.56 8.01 8.45
CA SER A 238 3.55 8.60 7.56
C SER A 238 3.58 8.02 6.14
N TRP A 239 4.72 7.43 5.76
CA TRP A 239 4.93 6.70 4.51
C TRP A 239 4.73 5.19 4.65
N SER A 240 4.24 4.71 5.78
CA SER A 240 4.09 3.28 6.00
C SER A 240 2.64 2.82 5.87
N LYS A 241 2.48 1.62 5.31
CA LYS A 241 1.26 0.83 5.45
C LYS A 241 1.38 0.02 6.73
N ASP A 242 0.68 0.38 7.79
CA ASP A 242 0.63 -0.48 8.99
C ASP A 242 -0.19 -1.75 8.67
N ILE A 243 0.48 -2.73 8.10
CA ILE A 243 -0.12 -3.98 7.64
C ILE A 243 -0.80 -4.74 8.77
N LYS A 244 -0.20 -4.74 9.97
CA LYS A 244 -0.78 -5.42 11.14
C LYS A 244 -2.14 -4.81 11.51
N GLN A 245 -2.18 -3.49 11.68
CA GLN A 245 -3.42 -2.79 12.03
C GLN A 245 -4.45 -2.91 10.92
N ASN A 246 -4.01 -2.87 9.66
CA ASN A 246 -4.92 -3.02 8.54
C ASN A 246 -5.54 -4.43 8.48
N ILE A 247 -4.78 -5.47 8.79
CA ILE A 247 -5.30 -6.84 8.93
C ILE A 247 -6.33 -6.92 10.05
N ILE A 248 -6.04 -6.34 11.22
CA ILE A 248 -6.97 -6.30 12.35
C ILE A 248 -8.26 -5.58 11.96
N LYS A 249 -8.16 -4.40 11.35
CA LYS A 249 -9.30 -3.62 10.86
C LYS A 249 -10.18 -4.43 9.89
N ASN A 250 -9.56 -5.26 9.07
CA ASN A 250 -10.23 -6.07 8.04
C ASN A 250 -10.49 -7.53 8.47
N ALA A 251 -10.37 -7.85 9.77
CA ALA A 251 -10.54 -9.22 10.28
C ALA A 251 -11.91 -9.83 9.90
N GLY A 252 -12.98 -9.02 9.87
CA GLY A 252 -14.31 -9.44 9.44
C GLY A 252 -14.34 -9.93 7.99
N TYR A 253 -13.67 -9.24 7.08
CA TYR A 253 -13.56 -9.65 5.68
C TYR A 253 -12.82 -10.99 5.55
N PHE A 254 -11.67 -11.15 6.20
CA PHE A 254 -10.92 -12.40 6.18
C PHE A 254 -11.68 -13.56 6.83
N ALA A 255 -12.47 -13.28 7.87
CA ALA A 255 -13.36 -14.30 8.46
C ALA A 255 -14.46 -14.73 7.48
N SER A 256 -15.01 -13.80 6.70
CA SER A 256 -15.99 -14.13 5.65
C SER A 256 -15.36 -14.99 4.54
N LEU A 257 -14.12 -14.71 4.12
CA LEU A 257 -13.40 -15.56 3.15
C LEU A 257 -13.24 -16.99 3.65
N LYS A 258 -12.95 -17.19 4.92
CA LYS A 258 -12.86 -18.52 5.54
C LYS A 258 -14.20 -19.26 5.56
N ALA A 259 -15.31 -18.51 5.64
CA ALA A 259 -16.65 -19.10 5.60
C ALA A 259 -17.06 -19.56 4.20
N TYR A 260 -16.55 -18.93 3.15
CA TYR A 260 -16.86 -19.26 1.76
C TYR A 260 -16.25 -20.61 1.34
N ASP A 261 -16.77 -21.20 0.26
CA ASP A 261 -16.27 -22.45 -0.33
C ASP A 261 -15.50 -22.13 -1.63
N ILE A 262 -14.43 -21.32 -1.48
CA ILE A 262 -13.61 -20.88 -2.61
C ILE A 262 -13.02 -22.10 -3.33
N LYS A 263 -13.22 -22.19 -4.63
CA LYS A 263 -12.69 -23.21 -5.54
C LYS A 263 -11.59 -22.64 -6.43
N GLU A 264 -11.74 -21.38 -6.81
CA GLU A 264 -10.87 -20.70 -7.75
C GLU A 264 -10.45 -19.34 -7.21
N VAL A 265 -9.14 -19.06 -7.25
CA VAL A 265 -8.55 -17.78 -6.93
C VAL A 265 -7.95 -17.21 -8.20
N TYR A 266 -8.51 -16.15 -8.71
CA TYR A 266 -8.00 -15.42 -9.89
C TYR A 266 -7.09 -14.29 -9.45
N SER A 267 -5.95 -14.15 -10.12
CA SER A 267 -5.00 -13.07 -9.89
C SER A 267 -4.76 -12.28 -11.16
N PHE A 268 -5.06 -10.98 -11.14
CA PHE A 268 -4.88 -10.10 -12.28
C PHE A 268 -4.15 -8.82 -11.87
N GLY A 269 -2.97 -8.59 -12.45
CA GLY A 269 -2.18 -7.39 -12.25
C GLY A 269 -1.63 -7.18 -10.83
N PHE A 270 -1.62 -8.22 -10.01
CA PHE A 270 -1.07 -8.20 -8.65
C PHE A 270 0.38 -8.71 -8.64
N SER A 271 1.29 -7.95 -8.01
CA SER A 271 2.74 -8.18 -8.12
C SER A 271 3.33 -9.16 -7.11
N TYR A 272 2.57 -9.58 -6.09
CA TYR A 272 3.06 -10.41 -4.98
C TYR A 272 4.30 -9.83 -4.29
N ASN A 273 4.31 -8.51 -4.10
CA ASN A 273 5.34 -7.82 -3.34
C ASN A 273 5.31 -8.25 -1.86
N ASP A 274 6.49 -8.33 -1.23
CA ASP A 274 6.65 -8.77 0.16
C ASP A 274 5.79 -7.96 1.14
N ILE A 275 5.56 -6.67 0.85
CA ILE A 275 4.69 -5.78 1.64
C ILE A 275 3.26 -6.36 1.75
N ASP A 276 2.72 -6.90 0.66
CA ASP A 276 1.33 -7.35 0.58
C ASP A 276 1.18 -8.87 0.86
N MET A 277 2.29 -9.60 0.96
CA MET A 277 2.25 -11.04 1.22
C MET A 277 1.57 -11.46 2.53
N PRO A 278 1.57 -10.67 3.62
CA PRO A 278 0.80 -11.02 4.82
C PRO A 278 -0.69 -11.22 4.55
N TYR A 279 -1.31 -10.43 3.67
CA TYR A 279 -2.71 -10.62 3.28
C TYR A 279 -2.91 -11.93 2.52
N ILE A 280 -2.03 -12.21 1.56
CA ILE A 280 -2.08 -13.44 0.76
C ILE A 280 -1.91 -14.68 1.63
N LYS A 281 -1.02 -14.62 2.62
CA LYS A 281 -0.83 -15.71 3.58
C LYS A 281 -2.09 -16.01 4.38
N ILE A 282 -2.79 -14.98 4.88
CA ILE A 282 -4.05 -15.15 5.60
C ILE A 282 -5.11 -15.80 4.71
N ILE A 283 -5.15 -15.44 3.43
CA ILE A 283 -6.05 -16.05 2.45
C ILE A 283 -5.72 -17.53 2.30
N ILE A 284 -4.46 -17.88 2.01
CA ILE A 284 -4.02 -19.27 1.84
C ILE A 284 -4.35 -20.12 3.07
N ASP A 285 -4.04 -19.60 4.27
CA ASP A 285 -4.29 -20.29 5.54
C ASP A 285 -5.79 -20.43 5.85
N GLY A 286 -6.62 -19.60 5.23
CA GLY A 286 -8.08 -19.63 5.39
C GLY A 286 -8.84 -20.49 4.38
N LEU A 287 -8.20 -20.93 3.29
CA LEU A 287 -8.86 -21.71 2.24
C LEU A 287 -9.28 -23.09 2.73
N LYS A 288 -10.52 -23.47 2.42
CA LYS A 288 -10.99 -24.84 2.61
C LYS A 288 -10.43 -25.75 1.52
N ASN A 289 -10.03 -26.98 1.88
CA ASN A 289 -9.52 -27.97 0.91
C ASN A 289 -8.39 -27.42 0.00
N PRO A 290 -7.31 -26.90 0.55
CA PRO A 290 -6.30 -26.12 -0.19
C PRO A 290 -5.64 -26.89 -1.35
N CYS A 291 -5.65 -28.23 -1.34
CA CYS A 291 -5.14 -29.05 -2.43
C CYS A 291 -6.02 -29.04 -3.70
N ASN A 292 -7.29 -28.70 -3.55
CA ASN A 292 -8.27 -28.69 -4.67
C ASN A 292 -8.51 -27.29 -5.26
N ILE A 293 -7.87 -26.27 -4.69
CA ILE A 293 -8.01 -24.90 -5.17
C ILE A 293 -7.20 -24.69 -6.44
N LYS A 294 -7.79 -24.01 -7.41
CA LYS A 294 -7.07 -23.51 -8.57
C LYS A 294 -6.67 -22.05 -8.33
N TRP A 295 -5.38 -21.73 -8.45
CA TRP A 295 -4.90 -20.37 -8.48
C TRP A 295 -4.55 -20.02 -9.92
N ILE A 296 -5.28 -19.05 -10.46
CA ILE A 296 -5.35 -18.79 -11.90
C ILE A 296 -4.84 -17.39 -12.16
N PHE A 297 -3.70 -17.27 -12.85
CA PHE A 297 -3.10 -15.99 -13.18
C PHE A 297 -3.55 -15.51 -14.57
N SER A 298 -3.55 -14.19 -14.78
CA SER A 298 -3.63 -13.65 -16.12
C SER A 298 -2.40 -14.08 -16.94
N ASP A 299 -2.58 -14.34 -18.22
CA ASP A 299 -1.52 -14.80 -19.13
C ASP A 299 -0.59 -13.70 -19.66
N TYR A 300 -0.74 -12.47 -19.16
CA TYR A 300 0.00 -11.29 -19.62
C TYR A 300 1.52 -11.43 -19.54
N ASN A 301 2.06 -12.06 -18.47
CA ASN A 301 3.49 -12.20 -18.26
C ASN A 301 3.82 -13.56 -17.61
N GLU A 302 4.25 -14.52 -18.42
CA GLU A 302 4.52 -15.88 -17.95
C GLU A 302 5.73 -15.97 -17.04
N ASP A 303 6.79 -15.18 -17.27
CA ASP A 303 7.98 -15.17 -16.42
C ASP A 303 7.66 -14.63 -15.02
N ALA A 304 6.80 -13.63 -14.94
CA ALA A 304 6.28 -13.13 -13.67
C ALA A 304 5.42 -14.20 -12.99
N ASN A 305 4.53 -14.87 -13.72
CA ASN A 305 3.68 -15.92 -13.18
C ASN A 305 4.47 -17.06 -12.56
N GLN A 306 5.56 -17.51 -13.20
CA GLN A 306 6.45 -18.54 -12.64
C GLN A 306 7.12 -18.09 -11.33
N ARG A 307 7.44 -16.80 -11.20
CA ARG A 307 7.93 -16.24 -9.92
C ARG A 307 6.85 -16.26 -8.85
N TYR A 308 5.62 -15.86 -9.20
CA TYR A 308 4.47 -15.83 -8.28
C TYR A 308 4.09 -17.22 -7.80
N GLU A 309 4.13 -18.23 -8.66
CA GLU A 309 3.94 -19.64 -8.27
C GLU A 309 4.95 -20.07 -7.19
N ARG A 310 6.23 -19.71 -7.38
CA ARG A 310 7.28 -20.01 -6.37
C ARG A 310 7.01 -19.31 -5.05
N VAL A 311 6.58 -18.05 -5.08
CA VAL A 311 6.22 -17.28 -3.89
C VAL A 311 5.04 -17.95 -3.16
N LEU A 312 3.99 -18.32 -3.87
CA LEU A 312 2.83 -19.00 -3.29
C LEU A 312 3.18 -20.37 -2.70
N ARG A 313 4.03 -21.14 -3.39
CA ARG A 313 4.53 -22.43 -2.84
C ARG A 313 5.31 -22.24 -1.54
N LYS A 314 6.18 -21.22 -1.46
CA LYS A 314 6.90 -20.86 -0.22
C LYS A 314 5.94 -20.49 0.91
N ASN A 315 4.76 -19.95 0.60
CA ASN A 315 3.69 -19.61 1.54
C ASN A 315 2.66 -20.73 1.72
N ASN A 316 3.05 -21.99 1.47
CA ASN A 316 2.28 -23.20 1.72
C ASN A 316 1.03 -23.40 0.82
N PHE A 317 0.90 -22.70 -0.29
CA PHE A 317 -0.17 -23.03 -1.23
C PHE A 317 0.07 -24.41 -1.87
N LYS A 318 -0.92 -25.30 -1.78
CA LYS A 318 -0.82 -26.71 -2.21
C LYS A 318 -1.68 -27.06 -3.43
N GLY A 319 -2.49 -26.11 -3.89
CA GLY A 319 -3.42 -26.32 -5.00
C GLY A 319 -2.74 -26.32 -6.38
N ILE A 320 -3.52 -26.13 -7.42
CA ILE A 320 -3.11 -26.20 -8.82
C ILE A 320 -2.96 -24.79 -9.37
N PHE A 321 -1.96 -24.55 -10.22
CA PHE A 321 -1.82 -23.31 -10.97
C PHE A 321 -2.40 -23.43 -12.37
N ALA A 322 -3.02 -22.37 -12.85
CA ALA A 322 -3.58 -22.26 -14.19
C ALA A 322 -3.43 -20.83 -14.74
N ARG A 323 -3.82 -20.62 -15.98
CA ARG A 323 -3.85 -19.32 -16.64
C ARG A 323 -5.24 -19.03 -17.17
N PHE A 324 -5.57 -17.75 -17.28
CA PHE A 324 -6.72 -17.27 -18.02
C PHE A 324 -6.28 -16.20 -19.02
N HIS A 325 -6.99 -16.12 -20.13
CA HIS A 325 -6.72 -15.12 -21.16
C HIS A 325 -7.27 -13.77 -20.73
N SER A 326 -6.37 -12.80 -20.53
CA SER A 326 -6.67 -11.53 -19.89
C SER A 326 -6.88 -10.36 -20.85
N SER A 327 -6.68 -10.55 -22.16
CA SER A 327 -6.96 -9.58 -23.21
C SER A 327 -8.13 -10.03 -24.10
N ASP A 328 -8.68 -9.10 -24.86
CA ASP A 328 -9.75 -9.38 -25.86
C ASP A 328 -9.20 -9.54 -27.27
N ASP A 329 -7.88 -9.67 -27.42
CA ASP A 329 -7.18 -9.80 -28.72
C ASP A 329 -7.23 -11.23 -29.27
#